data_80ce54a99f5e8e579a9d08268527c015
#
_entry.id   80ce54a99f5e8e579a9d08268527c015
#
_cell.length_a   1.000
_cell.length_b   1.000
_cell.length_c   1.000
_cell.angle_alpha   90.00
_cell.angle_beta   90.00
_cell.angle_gamma   90.00
#
_symmetry.space_group_name_H-M   'P 1'
#
loop_
_entity.id
_entity.type
_entity.pdbx_description
1 polymer ?
#
loop_
_entity_poly.entity_id
_entity_poly.type
_entity_poly.pdbx_seq_one_letter_code
_entity_poly.pdbx_strand_id
1 'polypeptide(L)'
;MEGVTYEMMLNVEQLERFGIHPTRLYATGGGATSDVWLKIKADILNRPITALSAKEVGAAGTCMLAGVAIGLYRDLRQAKEVFVKERKTYTPDAEQVAAYRPYYKAYRELYDAVRPIVEVINEKL
;
A
#
# COMPACT_ATOMS: atom_id res chain seq x y z
N MET A 1 4.28 5.75 11.85
CA MET A 1 3.63 4.70 11.03
C MET A 1 2.31 5.18 10.44
N GLU A 2 1.46 5.83 11.23
CA GLU A 2 0.13 6.30 10.79
C GLU A 2 0.19 7.37 9.69
N GLY A 3 1.05 8.39 9.81
CA GLY A 3 1.18 9.44 8.80
C GLY A 3 1.49 8.92 7.39
N VAL A 4 2.38 7.92 7.27
CA VAL A 4 2.64 7.25 5.98
C VAL A 4 1.37 6.56 5.45
N THR A 5 0.54 6.03 6.35
CA THR A 5 -0.70 5.35 5.95
C THR A 5 -1.79 6.35 5.56
N TYR A 6 -1.82 7.53 6.18
CA TYR A 6 -2.70 8.62 5.75
C TYR A 6 -2.35 9.12 4.34
N GLU A 7 -1.06 9.19 4.01
CA GLU A 7 -0.63 9.50 2.64
C GLU A 7 -1.06 8.41 1.65
N MET A 8 -0.95 7.14 2.04
CA MET A 8 -1.48 6.03 1.22
C MET A 8 -2.98 6.16 1.00
N MET A 9 -3.74 6.61 2.01
CA MET A 9 -5.20 6.83 1.90
C MET A 9 -5.52 7.95 0.93
N LEU A 10 -4.76 9.06 0.93
CA LEU A 10 -4.89 10.12 -0.07
C LEU A 10 -4.70 9.58 -1.49
N ASN A 11 -3.67 8.75 -1.70
CA ASN A 11 -3.41 8.14 -3.01
C ASN A 11 -4.55 7.19 -3.43
N VAL A 12 -5.11 6.41 -2.52
CA VAL A 12 -6.27 5.55 -2.79
C VAL A 12 -7.49 6.39 -3.18
N GLU A 13 -7.76 7.49 -2.46
CA GLU A 13 -8.85 8.40 -2.81
C GLU A 13 -8.67 9.02 -4.21
N GLN A 14 -7.42 9.34 -4.61
CA GLN A 14 -7.16 9.83 -5.97
C GLN A 14 -7.48 8.74 -7.02
N LEU A 15 -7.06 7.50 -6.80
CA LEU A 15 -7.41 6.39 -7.69
C LEU A 15 -8.93 6.25 -7.84
N GLU A 16 -9.68 6.36 -6.74
CA GLU A 16 -11.14 6.28 -6.75
C GLU A 16 -11.80 7.41 -7.56
N ARG A 17 -11.24 8.64 -7.49
CA ARG A 17 -11.69 9.76 -8.33
C ARG A 17 -11.52 9.48 -9.83
N PHE A 18 -10.54 8.66 -10.20
CA PHE A 18 -10.32 8.20 -11.57
C PHE A 18 -11.08 6.92 -11.92
N GLY A 19 -12.01 6.48 -11.05
CA GLY A 19 -12.84 5.29 -11.29
C GLY A 19 -12.17 3.96 -10.96
N ILE A 20 -10.98 3.98 -10.34
CA ILE A 20 -10.28 2.77 -9.90
C ILE A 20 -10.63 2.52 -8.44
N HIS A 21 -11.43 1.51 -8.17
CA HIS A 21 -11.88 1.15 -6.82
C HIS A 21 -11.19 -0.13 -6.33
N PRO A 22 -10.01 -0.04 -5.69
CA PRO A 22 -9.31 -1.21 -5.18
C PRO A 22 -10.09 -1.83 -4.02
N THR A 23 -10.52 -3.06 -4.18
CA THR A 23 -11.25 -3.82 -3.15
C THR A 23 -10.33 -4.62 -2.23
N ARG A 24 -9.12 -4.93 -2.69
CA ARG A 24 -8.09 -5.67 -1.94
C ARG A 24 -6.73 -5.00 -2.17
N LEU A 25 -5.94 -4.97 -1.12
CA LEU A 25 -4.58 -4.44 -1.17
C LEU A 25 -3.59 -5.55 -0.80
N TYR A 26 -2.47 -5.60 -1.52
CA TYR A 26 -1.39 -6.53 -1.21
C TYR A 26 -0.20 -5.76 -0.64
N ALA A 27 0.34 -6.25 0.47
CA ALA A 27 1.52 -5.68 1.11
C ALA A 27 2.74 -6.57 0.90
N THR A 28 3.85 -5.94 0.52
CA THR A 28 5.13 -6.59 0.22
C THR A 28 6.29 -5.80 0.83
N GLY A 29 7.48 -6.41 0.84
CA GLY A 29 8.69 -5.77 1.35
C GLY A 29 8.73 -5.65 2.87
N GLY A 30 9.66 -4.83 3.38
CA GLY A 30 9.91 -4.68 4.82
C GLY A 30 8.69 -4.23 5.63
N GLY A 31 7.88 -3.33 5.08
CA GLY A 31 6.65 -2.86 5.73
C GLY A 31 5.53 -3.89 5.84
N ALA A 32 5.66 -5.04 5.15
CA ALA A 32 4.72 -6.16 5.23
C ALA A 32 5.12 -7.21 6.29
N THR A 33 6.21 -7.02 7.01
CA THR A 33 6.67 -7.94 8.07
C THR A 33 6.05 -7.65 9.43
N SER A 34 5.55 -6.44 9.66
CA SER A 34 4.96 -6.02 10.93
C SER A 34 3.45 -6.23 10.92
N ASP A 35 2.97 -7.18 11.70
CA ASP A 35 1.55 -7.47 11.87
C ASP A 35 0.78 -6.25 12.41
N VAL A 36 1.38 -5.52 13.35
CA VAL A 36 0.79 -4.30 13.92
C VAL A 36 0.61 -3.24 12.85
N TRP A 37 1.64 -3.00 12.02
CA TRP A 37 1.54 -1.98 10.98
C TRP A 37 0.55 -2.36 9.87
N LEU A 38 0.45 -3.63 9.53
CA LEU A 38 -0.54 -4.12 8.56
C LEU A 38 -1.97 -3.96 9.08
N LYS A 39 -2.18 -4.17 10.38
CA LYS A 39 -3.48 -3.94 11.02
C LYS A 39 -3.83 -2.44 11.00
N ILE A 40 -2.91 -1.55 11.38
CA ILE A 40 -3.09 -0.09 11.30
C ILE A 40 -3.43 0.34 9.87
N LYS A 41 -2.73 -0.19 8.87
CA LYS A 41 -3.02 0.09 7.46
C LYS A 41 -4.43 -0.35 7.08
N ALA A 42 -4.84 -1.56 7.47
CA ALA A 42 -6.18 -2.05 7.16
C ALA A 42 -7.27 -1.17 7.78
N ASP A 43 -7.06 -0.71 9.01
CA ASP A 43 -8.01 0.14 9.74
C ASP A 43 -8.11 1.55 9.13
N ILE A 44 -6.95 2.19 8.86
CA ILE A 44 -6.93 3.54 8.25
C ILE A 44 -7.49 3.52 6.83
N LEU A 45 -7.09 2.55 6.01
CA LEU A 45 -7.55 2.42 4.62
C LEU A 45 -8.97 1.86 4.51
N ASN A 46 -9.52 1.36 5.60
CA ASN A 46 -10.82 0.67 5.66
C ASN A 46 -10.95 -0.40 4.56
N ARG A 47 -9.89 -1.19 4.36
CA ARG A 47 -9.81 -2.24 3.34
C ARG A 47 -8.99 -3.43 3.82
N PRO A 48 -9.34 -4.64 3.38
CA PRO A 48 -8.51 -5.80 3.66
C PRO A 48 -7.12 -5.64 3.02
N ILE A 49 -6.08 -5.97 3.78
CA ILE A 49 -4.69 -6.00 3.33
C ILE A 49 -4.14 -7.40 3.48
N THR A 50 -3.68 -7.99 2.38
CA THR A 50 -3.07 -9.31 2.37
C THR A 50 -1.55 -9.19 2.27
N ALA A 51 -0.84 -9.66 3.27
CA ALA A 51 0.62 -9.76 3.24
C ALA A 51 1.04 -10.92 2.32
N LEU A 52 2.02 -10.67 1.46
CA LEU A 52 2.65 -11.69 0.65
C LEU A 52 3.88 -12.27 1.35
N SER A 53 4.18 -13.54 1.08
CA SER A 53 5.35 -14.22 1.66
C SER A 53 6.67 -13.82 0.99
N ALA A 54 6.63 -13.33 -0.25
CA ALA A 54 7.81 -12.89 -0.96
C ALA A 54 8.37 -11.60 -0.36
N LYS A 55 9.60 -11.67 0.17
CA LYS A 55 10.30 -10.50 0.72
C LYS A 55 10.88 -9.62 -0.39
N GLU A 56 11.48 -10.24 -1.39
CA GLU A 56 12.17 -9.59 -2.51
C GLU A 56 11.31 -9.64 -3.79
N VAL A 57 10.28 -8.81 -3.83
CA VAL A 57 9.27 -8.84 -4.90
C VAL A 57 9.86 -8.45 -6.26
N GLY A 58 10.82 -7.53 -6.28
CA GLY A 58 11.52 -7.13 -7.51
C GLY A 58 12.30 -8.31 -8.11
N ALA A 59 13.07 -9.03 -7.29
CA ALA A 59 13.78 -10.22 -7.72
C ALA A 59 12.81 -11.32 -8.19
N ALA A 60 11.73 -11.56 -7.46
CA ALA A 60 10.70 -12.52 -7.85
C ALA A 60 10.08 -12.14 -9.22
N GLY A 61 9.75 -10.87 -9.45
CA GLY A 61 9.25 -10.38 -10.73
C GLY A 61 10.22 -10.61 -11.89
N THR A 62 11.49 -10.32 -11.69
CA THR A 62 12.55 -10.57 -12.68
C THR A 62 12.68 -12.06 -13.00
N CYS A 63 12.68 -12.94 -11.97
CA CYS A 63 12.70 -14.39 -12.17
C CYS A 63 11.47 -14.89 -12.93
N MET A 64 10.28 -14.35 -12.66
CA MET A 64 9.06 -14.69 -13.38
C MET A 64 9.17 -14.33 -14.87
N LEU A 65 9.65 -13.12 -15.20
CA LEU A 65 9.85 -12.68 -16.58
C LEU A 65 10.89 -13.54 -17.30
N ALA A 66 12.04 -13.80 -16.67
CA ALA A 66 13.08 -14.66 -17.22
C ALA A 66 12.55 -16.09 -17.45
N GLY A 67 11.81 -16.66 -16.50
CA GLY A 67 11.22 -17.99 -16.63
C GLY A 67 10.24 -18.11 -17.78
N VAL A 68 9.44 -17.08 -18.04
CA VAL A 68 8.55 -17.03 -19.21
C VAL A 68 9.36 -16.90 -20.50
N ALA A 69 10.40 -16.05 -20.52
CA ALA A 69 11.23 -15.82 -21.70
C ALA A 69 11.95 -17.09 -22.18
N ILE A 70 12.40 -17.94 -21.25
CA ILE A 70 13.09 -19.22 -21.60
C ILE A 70 12.12 -20.41 -21.72
N GLY A 71 10.79 -20.18 -21.63
CA GLY A 71 9.76 -21.23 -21.77
C GLY A 71 9.59 -22.14 -20.55
N LEU A 72 10.17 -21.79 -19.39
CA LEU A 72 9.97 -22.53 -18.14
C LEU A 72 8.53 -22.41 -17.63
N TYR A 73 7.93 -21.25 -17.82
CA TYR A 73 6.53 -20.97 -17.55
C TYR A 73 5.82 -20.55 -18.84
N ARG A 74 4.60 -21.03 -19.03
CA ARG A 74 3.77 -20.69 -20.19
C ARG A 74 3.45 -19.18 -20.25
N ASP A 75 3.19 -18.59 -19.11
CA ASP A 75 2.81 -17.19 -18.94
C ASP A 75 3.10 -16.69 -17.51
N LEU A 76 2.93 -15.39 -17.28
CA LEU A 76 3.11 -14.79 -15.96
C LEU A 76 2.09 -15.26 -14.92
N ARG A 77 0.92 -15.79 -15.33
CA ARG A 77 -0.06 -16.33 -14.36
C ARG A 77 0.47 -17.62 -13.75
N GLN A 78 1.02 -18.50 -14.55
CA GLN A 78 1.65 -19.73 -14.06
C GLN A 78 2.87 -19.40 -13.17
N ALA A 79 3.73 -18.48 -13.60
CA ALA A 79 4.86 -18.05 -12.79
C ALA A 79 4.40 -17.46 -11.44
N LYS A 80 3.35 -16.64 -11.43
CA LYS A 80 2.77 -16.08 -10.20
C LYS A 80 2.37 -17.15 -9.20
N GLU A 81 1.79 -18.27 -9.63
CA GLU A 81 1.38 -19.37 -8.74
C GLU A 81 2.56 -19.97 -7.97
N VAL A 82 3.77 -19.88 -8.51
CA VAL A 82 4.99 -20.36 -7.88
C VAL A 82 5.56 -19.31 -6.90
N PHE A 83 5.68 -18.06 -7.37
CA PHE A 83 6.42 -17.02 -6.63
C PHE A 83 5.57 -16.23 -5.64
N VAL A 84 4.26 -16.09 -5.88
CA VAL A 84 3.40 -15.21 -5.08
C VAL A 84 2.48 -16.07 -4.19
N LYS A 85 2.83 -16.12 -2.90
CA LYS A 85 2.01 -16.80 -1.88
C LYS A 85 1.45 -15.76 -0.91
N GLU A 86 0.16 -15.85 -0.62
CA GLU A 86 -0.47 -15.07 0.44
C GLU A 86 -0.08 -15.64 1.81
N ARG A 87 0.29 -14.76 2.75
CA ARG A 87 0.68 -15.14 4.10
C ARG A 87 -0.49 -14.98 5.08
N LYS A 88 -1.03 -13.78 5.16
CA LYS A 88 -2.09 -13.44 6.12
C LYS A 88 -2.85 -12.21 5.61
N THR A 89 -4.16 -12.21 5.80
CA THR A 89 -5.03 -11.06 5.51
C THR A 89 -5.43 -10.38 6.81
N TYR A 90 -5.34 -9.05 6.83
CA TYR A 90 -5.75 -8.17 7.93
C TYR A 90 -7.01 -7.45 7.48
N THR A 91 -8.10 -7.66 8.19
CA THR A 91 -9.38 -6.99 7.94
C THR A 91 -9.51 -5.74 8.82
N PRO A 92 -10.14 -4.67 8.32
CA PRO A 92 -10.39 -3.49 9.13
C PRO A 92 -11.34 -3.79 10.29
N ASP A 93 -11.15 -3.09 11.40
CA ASP A 93 -12.03 -3.08 12.54
C ASP A 93 -12.83 -1.79 12.54
N ALA A 94 -14.17 -1.89 12.63
CA ALA A 94 -15.05 -0.74 12.48
C ALA A 94 -14.85 0.34 13.56
N GLU A 95 -14.50 -0.05 14.78
CA GLU A 95 -14.23 0.88 15.87
C GLU A 95 -12.93 1.64 15.60
N GLN A 96 -11.87 0.94 15.19
CA GLN A 96 -10.58 1.54 14.85
C GLN A 96 -10.68 2.44 13.60
N VAL A 97 -11.43 2.02 12.58
CA VAL A 97 -11.73 2.86 11.41
C VAL A 97 -12.36 4.18 11.84
N ALA A 98 -13.36 4.13 12.74
CA ALA A 98 -14.02 5.33 13.25
C ALA A 98 -13.05 6.21 14.07
N ALA A 99 -12.17 5.60 14.88
CA ALA A 99 -11.17 6.30 15.68
C ALA A 99 -10.12 7.03 14.81
N TYR A 100 -9.72 6.47 13.66
CA TYR A 100 -8.72 7.10 12.78
C TYR A 100 -9.27 8.25 11.91
N ARG A 101 -10.59 8.30 11.66
CA ARG A 101 -11.20 9.32 10.79
C ARG A 101 -10.87 10.77 11.14
N PRO A 102 -10.96 11.23 12.41
CA PRO A 102 -10.65 12.62 12.75
C PRO A 102 -9.16 12.95 12.51
N TYR A 103 -8.26 12.02 12.77
CA TYR A 103 -6.82 12.21 12.50
C TYR A 103 -6.52 12.29 11.00
N TYR A 104 -7.16 11.45 10.20
CA TYR A 104 -7.03 11.52 8.75
C TYR A 104 -7.58 12.84 8.21
N LYS A 105 -8.71 13.33 8.74
CA LYS A 105 -9.25 14.64 8.34
C LYS A 105 -8.24 15.75 8.62
N ALA A 106 -7.63 15.78 9.81
CA ALA A 106 -6.60 16.74 10.14
C ALA A 106 -5.35 16.61 9.23
N TYR A 107 -4.95 15.37 8.91
CA TYR A 107 -3.82 15.12 8.01
C TYR A 107 -4.03 15.71 6.61
N ARG A 108 -5.25 15.65 6.08
CA ARG A 108 -5.58 16.22 4.74
C ARG A 108 -5.35 17.73 4.66
N GLU A 109 -5.50 18.45 5.77
CA GLU A 109 -5.32 19.90 5.83
C GLU A 109 -3.85 20.28 6.02
N LEU A 110 -2.99 19.31 6.40
CA LEU A 110 -1.60 19.57 6.75
C LEU A 110 -0.78 20.10 5.55
N TYR A 111 -0.98 19.57 4.36
CA TYR A 111 -0.23 20.00 3.18
C TYR A 111 -0.48 21.49 2.87
N ASP A 112 -1.74 21.89 2.85
CA ASP A 112 -2.10 23.29 2.57
C ASP A 112 -1.61 24.24 3.67
N ALA A 113 -1.57 23.76 4.91
CA ALA A 113 -1.05 24.54 6.05
C ALA A 113 0.48 24.73 5.97
N VAL A 114 1.24 23.76 5.49
CA VAL A 114 2.71 23.85 5.42
C VAL A 114 3.22 24.35 4.07
N ARG A 115 2.42 24.32 3.02
CA ARG A 115 2.80 24.72 1.66
C ARG A 115 3.43 26.11 1.61
N PRO A 116 2.89 27.17 2.25
CA PRO A 116 3.50 28.50 2.23
C PRO A 116 4.93 28.51 2.81
N ILE A 117 5.20 27.66 3.81
CA ILE A 117 6.53 27.53 4.41
C ILE A 117 7.51 26.86 3.42
N VAL A 118 7.05 25.81 2.74
CA VAL A 118 7.86 25.08 1.74
C VAL A 118 8.17 25.98 0.53
N GLU A 119 7.22 26.80 0.08
CA GLU A 119 7.40 27.76 -1.02
C GLU A 119 8.51 28.77 -0.68
N VAL A 120 8.53 29.32 0.52
CA VAL A 120 9.59 30.24 0.99
C VAL A 120 10.99 29.58 0.99
N ILE A 121 11.05 28.28 1.30
CA ILE A 121 12.32 27.53 1.28
C ILE A 121 12.78 27.32 -0.17
N ASN A 122 11.87 26.99 -1.06
CA ASN A 122 12.16 26.72 -2.48
C ASN A 122 12.58 27.98 -3.27
N GLU A 123 12.04 29.14 -2.90
CA GLU A 123 12.45 30.44 -3.50
C GLU A 123 13.87 30.88 -3.13
N LYS A 124 14.45 30.26 -2.08
CA LYS A 124 15.79 30.58 -1.60
C LYS A 124 16.88 29.59 -2.08
N LEU A 125 16.50 28.56 -2.82
CA LEU A 125 17.38 27.57 -3.41
C LEU A 125 17.52 27.80 -4.92
#